data_6cc749ea6e266c78fbd4c379f8ce988e
#
_entry.id   6cc749ea6e266c78fbd4c379f8ce988e
#
_cell.length_a   1.000
_cell.length_b   1.000
_cell.length_c   1.000
_cell.angle_alpha   90.00
_cell.angle_beta   90.00
_cell.angle_gamma   90.00
#
_symmetry.space_group_name_H-M   'P 1'
#
loop_
_entity.id
_entity.type
_entity.pdbx_description
1 polymer ?
#
loop_
_entity_poly.entity_id
_entity_poly.type
_entity_poly.pdbx_seq_one_letter_code
_entity_poly.pdbx_strand_id
1 'polypeptide(L)'
;MFKRDFFAGNAKRDRWRRSARRKSQRERNKNEPQGGRRRARERAAKTKKSILIVMAKITGMRKLAVACTLTIFTCSQGLLMEASKVDGKYPYNSAVVPLLSELVKLILSVMLLRRAKQRDPNGTIMTTDLKSIMLFPIPSIIYVMHNNVQFYTMAYVDAATYQILGNLKIVTTGILFRFALGRLMTRTQWIALLLLTVGATVSQISGCGGETLSAPIAGYLLGILSACLSATAGVYTEFLLKKNNDNLYWQNVQLYAFGVVFNGLRLTWDDFFGENSGGNWLLDCTNGFTFITWLIVINFSFSGLFVSWLQKFADTIVKVYATSSAMLLTALLSVSFFGLEPSLQLFLGITIACCSLVLYFMPPDLPKEKGVLPVTSGGTGTGSTTGSGSGYGGGATPRGGSNGEKLN
;
A
#
# COMPACT_ATOMS: atom_id res chain seq x y z
N MET A 1 21.75 -24.47 55.38
CA MET A 1 22.13 -23.09 55.70
C MET A 1 23.36 -22.62 54.84
N PHE A 2 24.21 -23.49 54.40
CA PHE A 2 25.47 -23.16 53.64
C PHE A 2 25.31 -22.71 52.16
N LYS A 3 24.21 -22.97 51.46
CA LYS A 3 24.00 -22.59 50.05
C LYS A 3 23.55 -21.14 49.82
N ARG A 4 22.93 -20.49 50.78
CA ARG A 4 22.44 -19.09 50.66
C ARG A 4 23.55 -18.05 50.73
N ASP A 5 24.58 -18.30 51.52
CA ASP A 5 25.68 -17.34 51.73
C ASP A 5 26.69 -17.31 50.58
N PHE A 6 26.85 -18.43 49.86
CA PHE A 6 27.73 -18.50 48.69
C PHE A 6 27.18 -17.69 47.48
N PHE A 7 25.86 -17.69 47.26
CA PHE A 7 25.22 -16.88 46.21
C PHE A 7 25.17 -15.39 46.54
N ALA A 8 25.01 -15.03 47.80
CA ALA A 8 25.02 -13.63 48.25
C ALA A 8 26.40 -12.99 48.11
N GLY A 9 27.47 -13.74 48.35
CA GLY A 9 28.87 -13.30 48.19
C GLY A 9 29.26 -13.05 46.72
N ASN A 10 28.76 -13.85 45.80
CA ASN A 10 29.00 -13.67 44.36
C ASN A 10 28.24 -12.47 43.80
N ALA A 11 26.99 -12.26 44.19
CA ALA A 11 26.18 -11.10 43.77
C ALA A 11 26.77 -9.75 44.27
N LYS A 12 27.32 -9.71 45.47
CA LYS A 12 28.05 -8.53 46.00
C LYS A 12 29.33 -8.25 45.20
N ARG A 13 30.13 -9.29 44.88
CA ARG A 13 31.34 -9.17 44.07
C ARG A 13 31.07 -8.68 42.63
N ASP A 14 30.00 -9.17 41.98
CA ASP A 14 29.62 -8.72 40.66
C ASP A 14 29.07 -7.29 40.64
N ARG A 15 28.37 -6.89 41.68
CA ARG A 15 27.88 -5.52 41.86
C ARG A 15 29.07 -4.56 42.07
N TRP A 16 30.06 -4.96 42.83
CA TRP A 16 31.30 -4.19 43.05
C TRP A 16 32.15 -4.09 41.79
N ARG A 17 32.34 -5.18 41.02
CA ARG A 17 33.03 -5.17 39.74
C ARG A 17 32.32 -4.30 38.72
N ARG A 18 31.00 -4.30 38.66
CA ARG A 18 30.21 -3.41 37.79
C ARG A 18 30.33 -1.94 38.21
N SER A 19 30.34 -1.68 39.51
CA SER A 19 30.56 -0.34 40.05
C SER A 19 31.96 0.20 39.75
N ALA A 20 32.98 -0.61 39.97
CA ALA A 20 34.38 -0.26 39.67
C ALA A 20 34.61 -0.01 38.15
N ARG A 21 34.04 -0.85 37.28
CA ARG A 21 34.07 -0.62 35.83
C ARG A 21 33.35 0.68 35.42
N ARG A 22 32.21 1.00 36.05
CA ARG A 22 31.49 2.26 35.81
C ARG A 22 32.29 3.48 36.29
N LYS A 23 33.02 3.37 37.43
CA LYS A 23 33.88 4.45 37.93
C LYS A 23 35.06 4.67 37.00
N SER A 24 35.78 3.63 36.62
CA SER A 24 36.90 3.69 35.66
C SER A 24 36.47 4.25 34.30
N GLN A 25 35.29 3.87 33.83
CA GLN A 25 34.73 4.37 32.59
C GLN A 25 34.28 5.87 32.68
N ARG A 26 33.83 6.30 33.86
CA ARG A 26 33.55 7.74 34.12
C ARG A 26 34.83 8.58 34.21
N GLU A 27 35.90 8.05 34.76
CA GLU A 27 37.20 8.73 34.85
C GLU A 27 37.89 8.81 33.48
N ARG A 28 37.90 7.73 32.68
CA ARG A 28 38.33 7.77 31.29
C ARG A 28 37.55 8.79 30.47
N ASN A 29 36.22 8.88 30.70
CA ASN A 29 35.37 9.86 30.04
C ASN A 29 35.61 11.31 30.48
N LYS A 30 36.18 11.58 31.66
CA LYS A 30 36.51 12.95 32.11
C LYS A 30 37.82 13.46 31.49
N ASN A 31 38.78 12.56 31.19
CA ASN A 31 40.10 12.90 30.72
C ASN A 31 40.25 12.92 29.18
N GLU A 32 39.20 12.59 28.44
CA GLU A 32 39.22 12.66 26.98
C GLU A 32 39.02 14.09 26.47
N PRO A 33 39.85 14.64 25.61
CA PRO A 33 39.71 16.01 25.09
C PRO A 33 38.34 16.16 24.38
N GLN A 34 37.65 17.24 24.73
CA GLN A 34 36.28 17.53 24.22
C GLN A 34 36.15 17.46 22.69
N GLY A 35 37.25 17.77 21.96
CA GLY A 35 37.32 17.66 20.49
C GLY A 35 37.22 16.23 19.97
N GLY A 36 37.77 15.23 20.71
CA GLY A 36 37.69 13.82 20.34
C GLY A 36 36.26 13.26 20.44
N ARG A 37 35.55 13.65 21.50
CA ARG A 37 34.15 13.25 21.72
C ARG A 37 33.20 13.82 20.68
N ARG A 38 33.40 15.07 20.27
CA ARG A 38 32.61 15.73 19.24
C ARG A 38 32.80 15.03 17.89
N ARG A 39 34.04 14.76 17.49
CA ARG A 39 34.35 14.02 16.24
C ARG A 39 33.84 12.59 16.26
N ALA A 40 33.91 11.86 17.40
CA ALA A 40 33.36 10.52 17.54
C ALA A 40 31.82 10.51 17.43
N ARG A 41 31.12 11.49 18.04
CA ARG A 41 29.66 11.66 17.91
C ARG A 41 29.26 12.00 16.48
N GLU A 42 29.99 12.88 15.80
CA GLU A 42 29.73 13.24 14.40
C GLU A 42 29.95 12.04 13.45
N ARG A 43 30.99 11.25 13.66
CA ARG A 43 31.22 10.00 12.92
C ARG A 43 30.12 8.98 13.18
N ALA A 44 29.74 8.76 14.43
CA ALA A 44 28.63 7.85 14.79
C ALA A 44 27.29 8.31 14.18
N ALA A 45 27.01 9.62 14.18
CA ALA A 45 25.82 10.17 13.54
C ALA A 45 25.83 10.01 12.02
N LYS A 46 26.98 10.25 11.35
CA LYS A 46 27.15 10.00 9.91
C LYS A 46 26.96 8.51 9.57
N THR A 47 27.57 7.61 10.32
CA THR A 47 27.41 6.16 10.13
C THR A 47 25.96 5.72 10.33
N LYS A 48 25.29 6.22 11.39
CA LYS A 48 23.87 5.92 11.64
C LYS A 48 22.98 6.44 10.50
N LYS A 49 23.24 7.66 9.99
CA LYS A 49 22.53 8.22 8.83
C LYS A 49 22.76 7.39 7.56
N SER A 50 24.00 6.96 7.30
CA SER A 50 24.34 6.11 6.17
C SER A 50 23.65 4.74 6.26
N ILE A 51 23.66 4.09 7.42
CA ILE A 51 22.94 2.82 7.65
C ILE A 51 21.44 2.99 7.43
N LEU A 52 20.84 4.06 7.94
CA LEU A 52 19.41 4.35 7.74
C LEU A 52 19.07 4.54 6.26
N ILE A 53 19.90 5.26 5.50
CA ILE A 53 19.73 5.44 4.05
C ILE A 53 19.80 4.09 3.31
N VAL A 54 20.79 3.27 3.64
CA VAL A 54 20.94 1.93 3.03
C VAL A 54 19.75 1.04 3.36
N MET A 55 19.32 1.01 4.62
CA MET A 55 18.12 0.24 5.03
C MET A 55 16.85 0.73 4.34
N ALA A 56 16.66 2.05 4.21
CA ALA A 56 15.52 2.63 3.49
C ALA A 56 15.55 2.24 2.00
N LYS A 57 16.73 2.27 1.37
CA LYS A 57 16.91 1.85 -0.04
C LYS A 57 16.59 0.37 -0.24
N ILE A 58 17.08 -0.51 0.64
CA ILE A 58 16.79 -1.96 0.59
C ILE A 58 15.30 -2.23 0.78
N THR A 59 14.66 -1.53 1.72
CA THR A 59 13.21 -1.65 1.95
C THR A 59 12.42 -1.16 0.73
N GLY A 60 12.82 -0.05 0.11
CA GLY A 60 12.22 0.47 -1.12
C GLY A 60 12.35 -0.51 -2.28
N MET A 61 13.53 -1.09 -2.49
CA MET A 61 13.76 -2.11 -3.54
C MET A 61 12.90 -3.36 -3.33
N ARG A 62 12.72 -3.83 -2.10
CA ARG A 62 11.84 -4.97 -1.80
C ARG A 62 10.37 -4.65 -2.14
N LYS A 63 9.90 -3.47 -1.78
CA LYS A 63 8.53 -3.02 -2.10
C LYS A 63 8.33 -2.95 -3.62
N LEU A 64 9.29 -2.39 -4.34
CA LEU A 64 9.26 -2.32 -5.80
C LEU A 64 9.26 -3.72 -6.42
N ALA A 65 10.14 -4.62 -5.99
CA ALA A 65 10.19 -5.99 -6.49
C ALA A 65 8.85 -6.71 -6.32
N VAL A 66 8.20 -6.59 -5.15
CA VAL A 66 6.89 -7.20 -4.91
C VAL A 66 5.80 -6.53 -5.75
N ALA A 67 5.85 -5.22 -5.94
CA ALA A 67 4.91 -4.53 -6.83
C ALA A 67 5.06 -5.01 -8.28
N CYS A 68 6.28 -5.12 -8.81
CA CYS A 68 6.55 -5.68 -10.13
C CYS A 68 6.09 -7.13 -10.25
N THR A 69 6.36 -7.96 -9.23
CA THR A 69 5.87 -9.35 -9.20
C THR A 69 4.35 -9.39 -9.24
N LEU A 70 3.67 -8.55 -8.46
CA LEU A 70 2.21 -8.44 -8.50
C LEU A 70 1.71 -8.00 -9.88
N THR A 71 2.39 -7.05 -10.53
CA THR A 71 2.05 -6.62 -11.90
C THR A 71 2.12 -7.80 -12.87
N ILE A 72 3.18 -8.62 -12.81
CA ILE A 72 3.34 -9.80 -13.66
C ILE A 72 2.22 -10.83 -13.40
N PHE A 73 1.94 -11.15 -12.13
CA PHE A 73 0.87 -12.09 -11.78
C PHE A 73 -0.51 -11.57 -12.21
N THR A 74 -0.78 -10.28 -12.04
CA THR A 74 -2.07 -9.69 -12.44
C THR A 74 -2.20 -9.64 -13.97
N CYS A 75 -1.12 -9.36 -14.70
CA CYS A 75 -1.10 -9.40 -16.15
C CYS A 75 -1.32 -10.83 -16.66
N SER A 76 -0.57 -11.81 -16.16
CA SER A 76 -0.75 -13.22 -16.54
C SER A 76 -2.15 -13.74 -16.20
N GLN A 77 -2.77 -13.25 -15.12
CA GLN A 77 -4.15 -13.56 -14.77
C GLN A 77 -5.13 -13.17 -15.88
N GLY A 78 -5.02 -11.95 -16.42
CA GLY A 78 -5.86 -11.49 -17.52
C GLY A 78 -5.69 -12.35 -18.78
N LEU A 79 -4.45 -12.63 -19.16
CA LEU A 79 -4.12 -13.45 -20.33
C LEU A 79 -4.60 -14.92 -20.16
N LEU A 80 -4.41 -15.51 -18.98
CA LEU A 80 -4.88 -16.88 -18.69
C LEU A 80 -6.40 -16.97 -18.70
N MET A 81 -7.10 -15.97 -18.17
CA MET A 81 -8.56 -15.92 -18.19
C MET A 81 -9.08 -15.85 -19.63
N GLU A 82 -8.46 -15.04 -20.49
CA GLU A 82 -8.83 -14.96 -21.90
C GLU A 82 -8.54 -16.29 -22.62
N ALA A 83 -7.37 -16.87 -22.41
CA ALA A 83 -6.98 -18.16 -22.99
C ALA A 83 -7.81 -19.37 -22.48
N SER A 84 -8.56 -19.22 -21.37
CA SER A 84 -9.42 -20.28 -20.85
C SER A 84 -10.82 -20.31 -21.45
N LYS A 85 -11.18 -19.30 -22.26
CA LYS A 85 -12.46 -19.27 -22.95
C LYS A 85 -12.46 -20.22 -24.15
N VAL A 86 -13.60 -20.86 -24.39
CA VAL A 86 -13.92 -21.65 -25.58
C VAL A 86 -15.14 -20.99 -26.21
N ASP A 87 -15.06 -20.59 -27.46
CA ASP A 87 -16.13 -19.86 -28.18
C ASP A 87 -16.64 -18.62 -27.42
N GLY A 88 -15.72 -17.88 -26.77
CA GLY A 88 -16.02 -16.68 -26.00
C GLY A 88 -16.66 -16.92 -24.62
N LYS A 89 -16.87 -18.16 -24.21
CA LYS A 89 -17.49 -18.54 -22.93
C LYS A 89 -16.55 -19.38 -22.08
N TYR A 90 -16.75 -19.34 -20.77
CA TYR A 90 -16.04 -20.23 -19.86
C TYR A 90 -16.70 -21.62 -19.84
N PRO A 91 -15.97 -22.71 -20.14
CA PRO A 91 -16.52 -24.07 -20.10
C PRO A 91 -16.70 -24.62 -18.68
N TYR A 92 -16.38 -23.83 -17.67
CA TYR A 92 -16.44 -24.17 -16.25
C TYR A 92 -17.17 -23.10 -15.45
N ASN A 93 -17.60 -23.44 -14.22
CA ASN A 93 -18.18 -22.47 -13.31
C ASN A 93 -17.08 -21.50 -12.79
N SER A 94 -17.05 -20.29 -13.35
CA SER A 94 -16.06 -19.27 -13.02
C SER A 94 -16.13 -18.81 -11.55
N ALA A 95 -17.26 -18.96 -10.86
CA ALA A 95 -17.42 -18.61 -9.44
C ALA A 95 -16.69 -19.57 -8.49
N VAL A 96 -16.35 -20.78 -8.94
CA VAL A 96 -15.56 -21.75 -8.17
C VAL A 96 -14.08 -21.37 -8.09
N VAL A 97 -13.55 -20.70 -9.12
CA VAL A 97 -12.12 -20.28 -9.15
C VAL A 97 -11.73 -19.41 -7.95
N PRO A 98 -12.49 -18.35 -7.57
CA PRO A 98 -12.24 -17.60 -6.34
C PRO A 98 -12.25 -18.49 -5.08
N LEU A 99 -13.24 -19.39 -4.94
CA LEU A 99 -13.30 -20.29 -3.78
C LEU A 99 -12.05 -21.15 -3.65
N LEU A 100 -11.65 -21.82 -4.72
CA LEU A 100 -10.45 -22.65 -4.73
C LEU A 100 -9.18 -21.85 -4.46
N SER A 101 -9.10 -20.64 -5.00
CA SER A 101 -7.95 -19.77 -4.75
C SER A 101 -7.88 -19.32 -3.28
N GLU A 102 -9.04 -19.00 -2.63
CA GLU A 102 -9.08 -18.70 -1.20
C GLU A 102 -8.65 -19.91 -0.36
N LEU A 103 -9.08 -21.12 -0.74
CA LEU A 103 -8.68 -22.35 -0.08
C LEU A 103 -7.17 -22.59 -0.18
N VAL A 104 -6.59 -22.45 -1.36
CA VAL A 104 -5.13 -22.57 -1.57
C VAL A 104 -4.38 -21.52 -0.76
N LYS A 105 -4.82 -20.26 -0.75
CA LYS A 105 -4.23 -19.19 0.06
C LYS A 105 -4.30 -19.51 1.56
N LEU A 106 -5.42 -20.03 2.02
CA LEU A 106 -5.59 -20.48 3.40
C LEU A 106 -4.59 -21.56 3.77
N ILE A 107 -4.49 -22.63 2.97
CA ILE A 107 -3.55 -23.74 3.18
C ILE A 107 -2.11 -23.22 3.22
N LEU A 108 -1.71 -22.42 2.23
CA LEU A 108 -0.36 -21.83 2.19
C LEU A 108 -0.08 -20.94 3.39
N SER A 109 -1.06 -20.11 3.83
CA SER A 109 -0.92 -19.25 5.01
C SER A 109 -0.76 -20.05 6.29
N VAL A 110 -1.50 -21.15 6.46
CA VAL A 110 -1.36 -22.07 7.60
C VAL A 110 0.03 -22.72 7.60
N MET A 111 0.51 -23.20 6.45
CA MET A 111 1.84 -23.79 6.33
C MET A 111 2.95 -22.80 6.65
N LEU A 112 2.85 -21.55 6.13
CA LEU A 112 3.81 -20.49 6.40
C LEU A 112 3.77 -20.05 7.86
N LEU A 113 2.58 -19.98 8.46
CA LEU A 113 2.40 -19.68 9.88
C LEU A 113 3.07 -20.75 10.77
N ARG A 114 2.84 -22.04 10.47
CA ARG A 114 3.50 -23.15 11.19
C ARG A 114 5.02 -23.04 11.10
N ARG A 115 5.57 -22.78 9.92
CA ARG A 115 7.02 -22.57 9.72
C ARG A 115 7.54 -21.34 10.49
N ALA A 116 6.80 -20.23 10.48
CA ALA A 116 7.16 -19.02 11.22
C ALA A 116 7.19 -19.30 12.73
N LYS A 117 6.18 -19.98 13.26
CA LYS A 117 6.09 -20.37 14.68
C LYS A 117 7.20 -21.33 15.11
N GLN A 118 7.62 -22.25 14.24
CA GLN A 118 8.75 -23.15 14.49
C GLN A 118 10.09 -22.42 14.54
N ARG A 119 10.29 -21.39 13.69
CA ARG A 119 11.53 -20.60 13.64
C ARG A 119 11.67 -19.62 14.80
N ASP A 120 10.57 -18.96 15.17
CA ASP A 120 10.52 -17.96 16.24
C ASP A 120 9.19 -18.08 17.02
N PRO A 121 9.14 -18.99 18.02
CA PRO A 121 7.93 -19.20 18.82
C PRO A 121 7.47 -17.96 19.58
N ASN A 122 8.41 -17.15 20.05
CA ASN A 122 8.12 -15.98 20.89
C ASN A 122 7.90 -14.70 20.10
N GLY A 123 8.44 -14.60 18.88
CA GLY A 123 8.26 -13.45 17.99
C GLY A 123 7.04 -13.56 17.08
N THR A 124 6.37 -14.74 17.02
CA THR A 124 5.16 -14.92 16.22
C THR A 124 3.95 -14.51 17.04
N ILE A 125 3.59 -13.22 16.95
CA ILE A 125 2.43 -12.66 17.66
C ILE A 125 1.15 -13.07 16.93
N MET A 126 0.17 -13.60 17.66
CA MET A 126 -1.13 -14.05 17.16
C MET A 126 -2.21 -13.59 18.16
N THR A 127 -2.97 -12.56 17.82
CA THR A 127 -4.11 -12.12 18.63
C THR A 127 -5.30 -13.04 18.35
N THR A 128 -5.84 -13.65 19.39
CA THR A 128 -7.00 -14.55 19.36
C THR A 128 -8.24 -13.92 19.97
N ASP A 129 -8.20 -12.63 20.27
CA ASP A 129 -9.36 -11.89 20.79
C ASP A 129 -10.50 -11.87 19.77
N LEU A 130 -11.69 -12.30 20.19
CA LEU A 130 -12.87 -12.42 19.33
C LEU A 130 -13.23 -11.08 18.66
N LYS A 131 -13.08 -9.96 19.37
CA LYS A 131 -13.34 -8.62 18.83
C LYS A 131 -12.40 -8.27 17.66
N SER A 132 -11.16 -8.74 17.72
CA SER A 132 -10.19 -8.55 16.63
C SER A 132 -10.51 -9.44 15.45
N ILE A 133 -10.87 -10.70 15.68
CA ILE A 133 -11.22 -11.68 14.64
C ILE A 133 -12.49 -11.25 13.89
N MET A 134 -13.50 -10.73 14.59
CA MET A 134 -14.78 -10.30 13.99
C MET A 134 -14.66 -9.06 13.08
N LEU A 135 -13.48 -8.49 12.92
CA LEU A 135 -13.23 -7.45 11.92
C LEU A 135 -12.89 -8.04 10.53
N PHE A 136 -12.42 -9.28 10.47
CA PHE A 136 -11.99 -9.93 9.21
C PHE A 136 -13.16 -10.35 8.28
N PRO A 137 -14.38 -10.65 8.74
CA PRO A 137 -15.54 -10.82 7.86
C PRO A 137 -15.89 -9.60 7.01
N ILE A 138 -15.66 -8.38 7.56
CA ILE A 138 -16.10 -7.14 6.94
C ILE A 138 -15.58 -6.95 5.50
N PRO A 139 -14.27 -7.09 5.20
CA PRO A 139 -13.80 -6.97 3.83
C PRO A 139 -14.37 -8.05 2.90
N SER A 140 -14.59 -9.27 3.39
CA SER A 140 -15.20 -10.34 2.60
C SER A 140 -16.65 -10.02 2.21
N ILE A 141 -17.43 -9.48 3.15
CA ILE A 141 -18.81 -9.01 2.89
C ILE A 141 -18.81 -7.88 1.85
N ILE A 142 -17.92 -6.88 2.00
CA ILE A 142 -17.80 -5.77 1.03
C ILE A 142 -17.44 -6.30 -0.36
N TYR A 143 -16.55 -7.31 -0.47
CA TYR A 143 -16.22 -7.93 -1.76
C TYR A 143 -17.42 -8.68 -2.36
N VAL A 144 -18.22 -9.40 -1.56
CA VAL A 144 -19.46 -10.04 -2.04
C VAL A 144 -20.44 -8.98 -2.57
N MET A 145 -20.65 -7.89 -1.84
CA MET A 145 -21.49 -6.78 -2.30
C MET A 145 -20.94 -6.15 -3.60
N HIS A 146 -19.63 -5.90 -3.65
CA HIS A 146 -18.97 -5.37 -4.85
C HIS A 146 -19.18 -6.27 -6.06
N ASN A 147 -18.98 -7.58 -5.92
CA ASN A 147 -19.15 -8.53 -7.01
C ASN A 147 -20.59 -8.55 -7.53
N ASN A 148 -21.60 -8.52 -6.64
CA ASN A 148 -23.00 -8.45 -7.06
C ASN A 148 -23.31 -7.15 -7.81
N VAL A 149 -22.90 -6.00 -7.26
CA VAL A 149 -23.06 -4.69 -7.93
C VAL A 149 -22.37 -4.68 -9.29
N GLN A 150 -21.21 -5.33 -9.41
CA GLN A 150 -20.49 -5.47 -10.67
C GLN A 150 -21.32 -6.19 -11.74
N PHE A 151 -21.95 -7.32 -11.41
CA PHE A 151 -22.81 -8.04 -12.35
C PHE A 151 -24.00 -7.18 -12.80
N TYR A 152 -24.67 -6.52 -11.85
CA TYR A 152 -25.76 -5.60 -12.20
C TYR A 152 -25.27 -4.43 -13.07
N THR A 153 -24.08 -3.89 -12.80
CA THR A 153 -23.51 -2.83 -13.65
C THR A 153 -23.35 -3.31 -15.09
N MET A 154 -22.77 -4.52 -15.28
CA MET A 154 -22.54 -5.07 -16.62
C MET A 154 -23.83 -5.38 -17.40
N ALA A 155 -24.98 -5.50 -16.74
CA ALA A 155 -26.27 -5.63 -17.39
C ALA A 155 -26.77 -4.31 -18.02
N TYR A 156 -26.27 -3.16 -17.54
CA TYR A 156 -26.70 -1.84 -17.99
C TYR A 156 -25.68 -1.11 -18.86
N VAL A 157 -24.37 -1.43 -18.73
CA VAL A 157 -23.30 -0.77 -19.46
C VAL A 157 -22.45 -1.78 -20.21
N ASP A 158 -21.88 -1.35 -21.32
CA ASP A 158 -20.91 -2.14 -22.08
C ASP A 158 -19.59 -2.31 -21.33
N ALA A 159 -18.77 -3.28 -21.75
CA ALA A 159 -17.52 -3.61 -21.10
C ALA A 159 -16.53 -2.45 -21.05
N ALA A 160 -16.48 -1.60 -22.07
CA ALA A 160 -15.56 -0.45 -22.11
C ALA A 160 -15.99 0.61 -21.07
N THR A 161 -17.28 0.97 -21.05
CA THR A 161 -17.87 1.89 -20.05
C THR A 161 -17.66 1.35 -18.64
N TYR A 162 -17.87 0.05 -18.42
CA TYR A 162 -17.61 -0.57 -17.12
C TYR A 162 -16.14 -0.41 -16.68
N GLN A 163 -15.18 -0.62 -17.57
CA GLN A 163 -13.77 -0.47 -17.25
C GLN A 163 -13.40 0.99 -16.96
N ILE A 164 -13.95 1.94 -17.71
CA ILE A 164 -13.77 3.38 -17.47
C ILE A 164 -14.29 3.76 -16.07
N LEU A 165 -15.51 3.34 -15.73
CA LEU A 165 -16.08 3.55 -14.39
C LEU A 165 -15.24 2.87 -13.30
N GLY A 166 -14.74 1.66 -13.58
CA GLY A 166 -13.84 0.93 -12.70
C GLY A 166 -12.54 1.69 -12.37
N ASN A 167 -12.04 2.55 -13.25
CA ASN A 167 -10.85 3.38 -13.01
C ASN A 167 -11.09 4.45 -11.93
N LEU A 168 -12.34 4.82 -11.64
CA LEU A 168 -12.67 5.73 -10.54
C LEU A 168 -12.21 5.19 -9.18
N LYS A 169 -12.05 3.88 -9.03
CA LYS A 169 -11.48 3.26 -7.81
C LYS A 169 -10.09 3.82 -7.46
N ILE A 170 -9.35 4.33 -8.44
CA ILE A 170 -8.00 4.89 -8.23
C ILE A 170 -8.11 6.16 -7.37
N VAL A 171 -8.94 7.11 -7.80
CA VAL A 171 -9.18 8.36 -7.07
C VAL A 171 -9.91 8.10 -5.75
N THR A 172 -10.94 7.24 -5.76
CA THR A 172 -11.69 6.87 -4.56
C THR A 172 -10.78 6.24 -3.51
N THR A 173 -9.84 5.38 -3.92
CA THR A 173 -8.82 4.82 -3.00
C THR A 173 -7.96 5.94 -2.40
N GLY A 174 -7.53 6.92 -3.18
CA GLY A 174 -6.76 8.07 -2.68
C GLY A 174 -7.55 8.89 -1.64
N ILE A 175 -8.82 9.13 -1.90
CA ILE A 175 -9.72 9.85 -0.99
C ILE A 175 -9.88 9.06 0.32
N LEU A 176 -10.24 7.78 0.25
CA LEU A 176 -10.41 6.92 1.41
C LEU A 176 -9.11 6.74 2.20
N PHE A 177 -7.97 6.66 1.51
CA PHE A 177 -6.66 6.56 2.11
C PHE A 177 -6.34 7.76 3.01
N ARG A 178 -6.72 8.96 2.57
CA ARG A 178 -6.60 10.17 3.37
C ARG A 178 -7.52 10.18 4.58
N PHE A 179 -8.82 9.85 4.39
CA PHE A 179 -9.82 9.97 5.44
C PHE A 179 -9.81 8.78 6.41
N ALA A 180 -9.70 7.55 5.93
CA ALA A 180 -9.77 6.35 6.75
C ALA A 180 -8.44 6.02 7.45
N LEU A 181 -7.30 6.22 6.76
CA LEU A 181 -5.97 5.93 7.31
C LEU A 181 -5.26 7.18 7.86
N GLY A 182 -5.87 8.37 7.73
CA GLY A 182 -5.31 9.63 8.24
C GLY A 182 -3.98 10.04 7.59
N ARG A 183 -3.63 9.45 6.46
CA ARG A 183 -2.36 9.71 5.79
C ARG A 183 -2.48 10.89 4.83
N LEU A 184 -1.60 11.87 5.01
CA LEU A 184 -1.54 13.03 4.14
C LEU A 184 -0.77 12.69 2.86
N MET A 185 -1.39 12.96 1.72
CA MET A 185 -0.77 12.89 0.40
C MET A 185 -0.34 14.27 -0.04
N THR A 186 0.81 14.36 -0.70
CA THR A 186 1.30 15.62 -1.29
C THR A 186 0.44 16.00 -2.50
N ARG A 187 0.48 17.30 -2.88
CA ARG A 187 -0.20 17.77 -4.10
C ARG A 187 0.26 17.00 -5.33
N THR A 188 1.56 16.72 -5.42
CA THR A 188 2.16 15.94 -6.51
C THR A 188 1.56 14.53 -6.59
N GLN A 189 1.36 13.86 -5.45
CA GLN A 189 0.74 12.54 -5.40
C GLN A 189 -0.72 12.56 -5.83
N TRP A 190 -1.48 13.61 -5.50
CA TRP A 190 -2.86 13.77 -5.98
C TRP A 190 -2.92 13.96 -7.50
N ILE A 191 -2.04 14.81 -8.05
CA ILE A 191 -1.94 15.01 -9.51
C ILE A 191 -1.56 13.67 -10.17
N ALA A 192 -0.64 12.92 -9.57
CA ALA A 192 -0.25 11.60 -10.09
C ALA A 192 -1.43 10.62 -10.13
N LEU A 193 -2.27 10.53 -9.08
CA LEU A 193 -3.45 9.67 -9.09
C LEU A 193 -4.48 10.08 -10.16
N LEU A 194 -4.69 11.37 -10.35
CA LEU A 194 -5.55 11.89 -11.42
C LEU A 194 -5.00 11.51 -12.80
N LEU A 195 -3.69 11.71 -13.02
CA LEU A 195 -3.03 11.30 -14.26
C LEU A 195 -3.15 9.79 -14.50
N LEU A 196 -2.98 8.96 -13.46
CA LEU A 196 -3.16 7.51 -13.60
C LEU A 196 -4.59 7.16 -14.03
N THR A 197 -5.59 7.82 -13.41
CA THR A 197 -7.00 7.61 -13.77
C THR A 197 -7.26 8.00 -15.23
N VAL A 198 -6.76 9.16 -15.66
CA VAL A 198 -6.88 9.63 -17.04
C VAL A 198 -6.17 8.67 -17.99
N GLY A 199 -4.93 8.28 -17.72
CA GLY A 199 -4.16 7.35 -18.55
C GLY A 199 -4.84 5.99 -18.70
N ALA A 200 -5.33 5.42 -17.58
CA ALA A 200 -6.07 4.17 -17.58
C ALA A 200 -7.40 4.28 -18.35
N THR A 201 -8.10 5.41 -18.25
CA THR A 201 -9.33 5.66 -19.00
C THR A 201 -9.07 5.82 -20.48
N VAL A 202 -8.10 6.64 -20.88
CA VAL A 202 -7.74 6.87 -22.29
C VAL A 202 -7.34 5.56 -22.96
N SER A 203 -6.61 4.68 -22.29
CA SER A 203 -6.20 3.39 -22.84
C SER A 203 -7.37 2.42 -23.14
N GLN A 204 -8.56 2.67 -22.56
CA GLN A 204 -9.76 1.83 -22.73
C GLN A 204 -10.74 2.38 -23.77
N ILE A 205 -10.52 3.59 -24.27
CA ILE A 205 -11.37 4.19 -25.30
C ILE A 205 -11.00 3.55 -26.65
N SER A 206 -11.93 2.82 -27.24
CA SER A 206 -11.78 2.20 -28.55
C SER A 206 -12.42 3.09 -29.63
N GLY A 207 -11.60 3.82 -30.41
CA GLY A 207 -12.05 4.54 -31.60
C GLY A 207 -12.87 5.82 -31.38
N CYS A 208 -12.95 6.64 -32.42
CA CYS A 208 -13.73 7.88 -32.46
C CYS A 208 -15.15 7.67 -33.02
N GLY A 209 -15.92 6.70 -32.59
CA GLY A 209 -17.20 6.42 -33.24
C GLY A 209 -18.28 5.70 -32.45
N GLY A 210 -18.02 5.32 -31.20
CA GLY A 210 -19.04 4.70 -30.37
C GLY A 210 -19.74 5.72 -29.46
N GLU A 211 -21.07 5.62 -29.33
CA GLU A 211 -21.85 6.32 -28.30
C GLU A 211 -21.40 5.86 -26.91
N THR A 212 -20.30 6.43 -26.43
CA THR A 212 -19.66 6.05 -25.15
C THR A 212 -20.47 6.42 -23.91
N LEU A 213 -21.65 7.07 -24.07
CA LEU A 213 -22.47 7.60 -22.99
C LEU A 213 -23.97 7.30 -23.16
N SER A 214 -24.33 6.26 -23.90
CA SER A 214 -25.72 5.88 -24.18
C SER A 214 -26.36 4.99 -23.09
N ALA A 215 -25.60 4.62 -22.06
CA ALA A 215 -26.08 3.76 -21.01
C ALA A 215 -27.09 4.49 -20.07
N PRO A 216 -28.05 3.76 -19.46
CA PRO A 216 -28.96 4.32 -18.47
C PRO A 216 -28.20 4.89 -17.25
N ILE A 217 -28.74 5.96 -16.65
CA ILE A 217 -28.16 6.59 -15.44
C ILE A 217 -27.93 5.56 -14.32
N ALA A 218 -28.82 4.57 -14.20
CA ALA A 218 -28.67 3.48 -13.24
C ALA A 218 -27.35 2.72 -13.40
N GLY A 219 -26.91 2.44 -14.63
CA GLY A 219 -25.65 1.79 -14.92
C GLY A 219 -24.43 2.60 -14.45
N TYR A 220 -24.45 3.92 -14.67
CA TYR A 220 -23.38 4.81 -14.18
C TYR A 220 -23.32 4.86 -12.66
N LEU A 221 -24.47 4.97 -11.98
CA LEU A 221 -24.54 4.98 -10.52
C LEU A 221 -24.04 3.66 -9.91
N LEU A 222 -24.44 2.52 -10.50
CA LEU A 222 -23.95 1.20 -10.09
C LEU A 222 -22.44 1.06 -10.31
N GLY A 223 -21.89 1.55 -11.41
CA GLY A 223 -20.45 1.53 -11.68
C GLY A 223 -19.64 2.37 -10.68
N ILE A 224 -20.14 3.56 -10.34
CA ILE A 224 -19.54 4.41 -9.28
C ILE A 224 -19.59 3.69 -7.93
N LEU A 225 -20.74 3.10 -7.57
CA LEU A 225 -20.91 2.33 -6.35
C LEU A 225 -19.93 1.14 -6.30
N SER A 226 -19.79 0.41 -7.42
CA SER A 226 -18.82 -0.69 -7.57
C SER A 226 -17.37 -0.21 -7.30
N ALA A 227 -16.99 0.92 -7.89
CA ALA A 227 -15.67 1.52 -7.67
C ALA A 227 -15.44 1.90 -6.19
N CYS A 228 -16.46 2.49 -5.55
CA CYS A 228 -16.41 2.85 -4.12
C CYS A 228 -16.28 1.62 -3.22
N LEU A 229 -17.08 0.57 -3.47
CA LEU A 229 -16.99 -0.68 -2.70
C LEU A 229 -15.62 -1.34 -2.85
N SER A 230 -15.08 -1.41 -4.08
CA SER A 230 -13.75 -1.95 -4.36
C SER A 230 -12.64 -1.20 -3.62
N ALA A 231 -12.70 0.14 -3.65
CA ALA A 231 -11.74 0.99 -2.94
C ALA A 231 -11.85 0.81 -1.42
N THR A 232 -13.08 0.78 -0.89
CA THR A 232 -13.36 0.59 0.54
C THR A 232 -12.84 -0.76 1.03
N ALA A 233 -13.09 -1.84 0.29
CA ALA A 233 -12.56 -3.17 0.62
C ALA A 233 -11.02 -3.17 0.69
N GLY A 234 -10.36 -2.53 -0.28
CA GLY A 234 -8.91 -2.44 -0.31
C GLY A 234 -8.32 -1.65 0.87
N VAL A 235 -8.86 -0.45 1.14
CA VAL A 235 -8.39 0.43 2.23
C VAL A 235 -8.70 -0.19 3.60
N TYR A 236 -9.86 -0.82 3.77
CA TYR A 236 -10.22 -1.49 5.01
C TYR A 236 -9.32 -2.71 5.28
N THR A 237 -9.00 -3.49 4.25
CA THR A 237 -8.04 -4.60 4.37
C THR A 237 -6.66 -4.09 4.82
N GLU A 238 -6.17 -2.99 4.23
CA GLU A 238 -4.91 -2.37 4.66
C GLU A 238 -4.96 -1.92 6.13
N PHE A 239 -6.04 -1.24 6.52
CA PHE A 239 -6.27 -0.83 7.91
C PHE A 239 -6.20 -2.04 8.84
N LEU A 240 -6.90 -3.12 8.50
CA LEU A 240 -6.98 -4.33 9.29
C LEU A 240 -5.61 -5.00 9.46
N LEU A 241 -4.87 -5.15 8.35
CA LEU A 241 -3.54 -5.75 8.36
C LEU A 241 -2.51 -4.92 9.14
N LYS A 242 -2.68 -3.58 9.20
CA LYS A 242 -1.77 -2.66 9.90
C LYS A 242 -2.19 -2.33 11.33
N LYS A 243 -3.44 -2.65 11.71
CA LYS A 243 -4.00 -2.32 13.03
C LYS A 243 -3.22 -2.97 14.17
N ASN A 244 -2.86 -4.24 14.01
CA ASN A 244 -2.16 -5.04 15.01
C ASN A 244 -0.75 -5.41 14.52
N ASN A 245 0.17 -5.63 15.45
CA ASN A 245 1.51 -6.17 15.16
C ASN A 245 1.52 -7.69 14.94
N ASP A 246 0.36 -8.28 14.66
CA ASP A 246 0.22 -9.70 14.42
C ASP A 246 1.05 -10.16 13.21
N ASN A 247 1.44 -11.43 13.25
CA ASN A 247 2.09 -12.06 12.13
C ASN A 247 1.18 -12.02 10.88
N LEU A 248 1.73 -11.63 9.72
CA LEU A 248 0.96 -11.53 8.48
C LEU A 248 0.25 -12.85 8.12
N TYR A 249 0.93 -13.99 8.34
CA TYR A 249 0.34 -15.30 7.99
C TYR A 249 -0.87 -15.63 8.88
N TRP A 250 -0.87 -15.20 10.14
CA TRP A 250 -2.03 -15.33 11.03
C TRP A 250 -3.20 -14.46 10.57
N GLN A 251 -2.94 -13.23 10.18
CA GLN A 251 -3.96 -12.34 9.61
C GLN A 251 -4.52 -12.89 8.29
N ASN A 252 -3.66 -13.44 7.44
CA ASN A 252 -4.07 -14.09 6.21
C ASN A 252 -4.94 -15.33 6.45
N VAL A 253 -4.62 -16.16 7.47
CA VAL A 253 -5.46 -17.31 7.84
C VAL A 253 -6.87 -16.85 8.17
N GLN A 254 -7.02 -15.79 8.98
CA GLN A 254 -8.33 -15.23 9.32
C GLN A 254 -9.05 -14.70 8.08
N LEU A 255 -8.37 -13.88 7.27
CA LEU A 255 -8.96 -13.27 6.06
C LEU A 255 -9.43 -14.32 5.06
N TYR A 256 -8.60 -15.31 4.77
CA TYR A 256 -8.91 -16.33 3.77
C TYR A 256 -9.90 -17.39 4.29
N ALA A 257 -9.94 -17.65 5.61
CA ALA A 257 -10.97 -18.52 6.19
C ALA A 257 -12.36 -17.92 5.97
N PHE A 258 -12.55 -16.63 6.24
CA PHE A 258 -13.81 -15.94 5.93
C PHE A 258 -14.05 -15.85 4.42
N GLY A 259 -13.00 -15.67 3.61
CA GLY A 259 -13.09 -15.72 2.16
C GLY A 259 -13.66 -17.05 1.64
N VAL A 260 -13.18 -18.19 2.16
CA VAL A 260 -13.71 -19.53 1.84
C VAL A 260 -15.19 -19.65 2.25
N VAL A 261 -15.52 -19.24 3.47
CA VAL A 261 -16.91 -19.31 3.97
C VAL A 261 -17.85 -18.51 3.10
N PHE A 262 -17.53 -17.24 2.80
CA PHE A 262 -18.45 -16.38 2.03
C PHE A 262 -18.53 -16.77 0.55
N ASN A 263 -17.44 -17.23 -0.07
CA ASN A 263 -17.52 -17.74 -1.44
C ASN A 263 -18.30 -19.06 -1.50
N GLY A 264 -18.15 -19.95 -0.51
CA GLY A 264 -18.94 -21.15 -0.39
C GLY A 264 -20.44 -20.87 -0.20
N LEU A 265 -20.78 -19.93 0.70
CA LEU A 265 -22.16 -19.48 0.91
C LEU A 265 -22.76 -18.88 -0.36
N ARG A 266 -21.99 -18.10 -1.13
CA ARG A 266 -22.44 -17.56 -2.41
C ARG A 266 -22.75 -18.66 -3.41
N LEU A 267 -21.86 -19.64 -3.59
CA LEU A 267 -22.10 -20.77 -4.50
C LEU A 267 -23.32 -21.57 -4.09
N THR A 268 -23.48 -21.82 -2.79
CA THR A 268 -24.67 -22.50 -2.25
C THR A 268 -25.96 -21.68 -2.54
N TRP A 269 -25.88 -20.35 -2.37
CA TRP A 269 -27.02 -19.47 -2.70
C TRP A 269 -27.35 -19.52 -4.20
N ASP A 270 -26.35 -19.51 -5.08
CA ASP A 270 -26.55 -19.59 -6.53
C ASP A 270 -27.18 -20.93 -6.95
N ASP A 271 -26.89 -22.07 -6.26
CA ASP A 271 -27.53 -23.35 -6.49
C ASP A 271 -28.99 -23.41 -6.05
N PHE A 272 -29.34 -22.73 -4.95
CA PHE A 272 -30.72 -22.74 -4.43
C PHE A 272 -31.64 -21.74 -5.11
N PHE A 273 -31.13 -20.55 -5.46
CA PHE A 273 -31.92 -19.41 -5.88
C PHE A 273 -31.47 -18.79 -7.21
N GLY A 274 -30.35 -19.24 -7.78
CA GLY A 274 -29.81 -18.72 -9.04
C GLY A 274 -30.45 -19.33 -10.28
N GLU A 275 -30.06 -18.83 -11.45
CA GLU A 275 -30.53 -19.36 -12.76
C GLU A 275 -30.16 -20.83 -12.99
N ASN A 276 -29.14 -21.36 -12.31
CA ASN A 276 -28.71 -22.77 -12.35
C ASN A 276 -29.28 -23.57 -11.17
N SER A 277 -30.43 -23.19 -10.64
CA SER A 277 -31.11 -23.89 -9.53
C SER A 277 -31.35 -25.36 -9.88
N GLY A 278 -30.85 -26.26 -9.03
CA GLY A 278 -30.93 -27.72 -9.23
C GLY A 278 -29.56 -28.39 -9.48
N GLY A 279 -28.48 -27.63 -9.63
CA GLY A 279 -27.11 -28.14 -9.62
C GLY A 279 -26.62 -28.45 -8.20
N ASN A 280 -25.50 -29.12 -8.09
CA ASN A 280 -24.75 -29.27 -6.84
C ASN A 280 -23.31 -28.82 -7.09
N TRP A 281 -23.03 -27.54 -6.81
CA TRP A 281 -21.72 -26.97 -7.07
C TRP A 281 -20.58 -27.77 -6.42
N LEU A 282 -20.85 -28.46 -5.32
CA LEU A 282 -19.84 -29.24 -4.61
C LEU A 282 -19.44 -30.50 -5.39
N LEU A 283 -20.40 -31.15 -6.07
CA LEU A 283 -20.14 -32.33 -6.92
C LEU A 283 -19.53 -31.89 -8.26
N ASP A 284 -19.96 -30.76 -8.78
CA ASP A 284 -19.58 -30.25 -10.10
C ASP A 284 -18.46 -29.20 -10.05
N CYS A 285 -17.81 -29.03 -8.88
CA CYS A 285 -16.88 -27.92 -8.65
C CYS A 285 -15.69 -27.87 -9.62
N THR A 286 -15.28 -29.00 -10.20
CA THR A 286 -14.17 -29.08 -11.17
C THR A 286 -14.60 -29.47 -12.57
N ASN A 287 -15.91 -29.56 -12.85
CA ASN A 287 -16.41 -29.87 -14.18
C ASN A 287 -15.97 -28.78 -15.17
N GLY A 288 -15.44 -29.20 -16.32
CA GLY A 288 -14.93 -28.31 -17.35
C GLY A 288 -13.57 -27.68 -17.03
N PHE A 289 -12.93 -28.04 -15.92
CA PHE A 289 -11.59 -27.51 -15.59
C PHE A 289 -10.54 -28.10 -16.52
N THR A 290 -9.75 -27.21 -17.11
CA THR A 290 -8.58 -27.52 -17.93
C THR A 290 -7.30 -27.23 -17.14
N PHE A 291 -6.15 -27.60 -17.68
CA PHE A 291 -4.86 -27.23 -17.12
C PHE A 291 -4.72 -25.71 -16.94
N ILE A 292 -5.23 -24.91 -17.90
CA ILE A 292 -5.23 -23.45 -17.83
C ILE A 292 -6.05 -22.96 -16.64
N THR A 293 -7.21 -23.58 -16.35
CA THR A 293 -8.05 -23.20 -15.21
C THR A 293 -7.32 -23.43 -13.88
N TRP A 294 -6.59 -24.52 -13.73
CA TRP A 294 -5.74 -24.75 -12.55
C TRP A 294 -4.61 -23.74 -12.42
N LEU A 295 -3.99 -23.34 -13.54
CA LEU A 295 -3.01 -22.25 -13.54
C LEU A 295 -3.64 -20.93 -13.09
N ILE A 296 -4.88 -20.65 -13.46
CA ILE A 296 -5.63 -19.47 -12.98
C ILE A 296 -5.79 -19.54 -11.47
N VAL A 297 -6.24 -20.66 -10.90
CA VAL A 297 -6.40 -20.83 -9.44
C VAL A 297 -5.07 -20.56 -8.71
N ILE A 298 -3.97 -21.14 -9.20
CA ILE A 298 -2.64 -20.96 -8.63
C ILE A 298 -2.21 -19.48 -8.73
N ASN A 299 -2.39 -18.87 -9.89
CA ASN A 299 -2.06 -17.47 -10.14
C ASN A 299 -2.81 -16.52 -9.19
N PHE A 300 -4.14 -16.68 -9.05
CA PHE A 300 -4.96 -15.93 -8.10
C PHE A 300 -4.46 -16.10 -6.66
N SER A 301 -4.05 -17.32 -6.31
CA SER A 301 -3.58 -17.62 -4.95
C SER A 301 -2.29 -16.87 -4.63
N PHE A 302 -1.29 -16.93 -5.50
CA PHE A 302 -0.03 -16.18 -5.31
C PHE A 302 -0.24 -14.68 -5.39
N SER A 303 -1.00 -14.20 -6.38
CA SER A 303 -1.35 -12.78 -6.50
C SER A 303 -1.97 -12.24 -5.20
N GLY A 304 -2.93 -12.97 -4.60
CA GLY A 304 -3.56 -12.61 -3.35
C GLY A 304 -2.59 -12.52 -2.17
N LEU A 305 -1.65 -13.47 -2.06
CA LEU A 305 -0.60 -13.43 -1.04
C LEU A 305 0.35 -12.22 -1.20
N PHE A 306 0.72 -11.89 -2.44
CA PHE A 306 1.51 -10.68 -2.72
C PHE A 306 0.73 -9.39 -2.41
N VAL A 307 -0.57 -9.36 -2.70
CA VAL A 307 -1.45 -8.25 -2.32
C VAL A 307 -1.46 -8.04 -0.81
N SER A 308 -1.67 -9.10 -0.01
CA SER A 308 -1.65 -9.00 1.45
C SER A 308 -0.31 -8.50 1.97
N TRP A 309 0.80 -9.01 1.41
CA TRP A 309 2.13 -8.56 1.77
C TRP A 309 2.33 -7.07 1.45
N LEU A 310 1.90 -6.65 0.25
CA LEU A 310 2.03 -5.26 -0.20
C LEU A 310 1.19 -4.32 0.67
N GLN A 311 -0.05 -4.69 1.02
CA GLN A 311 -0.92 -3.89 1.88
C GLN A 311 -0.38 -3.78 3.30
N LYS A 312 0.25 -4.83 3.85
CA LYS A 312 0.85 -4.76 5.19
C LYS A 312 2.13 -3.94 5.23
N PHE A 313 3.04 -4.12 4.28
CA PHE A 313 4.39 -3.56 4.32
C PHE A 313 4.62 -2.36 3.39
N ALA A 314 3.70 -2.11 2.47
CA ALA A 314 3.64 -0.91 1.67
C ALA A 314 2.29 -0.20 1.89
N ASP A 315 1.56 0.10 0.82
CA ASP A 315 0.30 0.83 0.87
C ASP A 315 -0.65 0.34 -0.24
N THR A 316 -1.97 0.49 -0.03
CA THR A 316 -2.99 0.17 -1.06
C THR A 316 -2.79 0.99 -2.34
N ILE A 317 -2.24 2.19 -2.26
CA ILE A 317 -1.96 3.01 -3.45
C ILE A 317 -0.89 2.35 -4.33
N VAL A 318 0.16 1.77 -3.74
CA VAL A 318 1.17 0.98 -4.48
C VAL A 318 0.52 -0.24 -5.15
N LYS A 319 -0.43 -0.90 -4.49
CA LYS A 319 -1.25 -1.97 -5.09
C LYS A 319 -2.03 -1.45 -6.29
N VAL A 320 -2.67 -0.29 -6.18
CA VAL A 320 -3.43 0.32 -7.28
C VAL A 320 -2.52 0.58 -8.48
N TYR A 321 -1.34 1.17 -8.28
CA TYR A 321 -0.35 1.35 -9.35
C TYR A 321 0.07 0.02 -9.99
N ALA A 322 0.37 -1.01 -9.19
CA ALA A 322 0.75 -2.32 -9.70
C ALA A 322 -0.36 -2.96 -10.57
N THR A 323 -1.61 -2.91 -10.10
CA THR A 323 -2.75 -3.48 -10.84
C THR A 323 -3.13 -2.66 -12.08
N SER A 324 -3.04 -1.33 -12.04
CA SER A 324 -3.26 -0.48 -13.22
C SER A 324 -2.16 -0.68 -14.26
N SER A 325 -0.90 -0.78 -13.83
CA SER A 325 0.22 -1.12 -14.73
C SER A 325 0.05 -2.50 -15.36
N ALA A 326 -0.48 -3.46 -14.61
CA ALA A 326 -0.79 -4.79 -15.12
C ALA A 326 -1.86 -4.75 -16.22
N MET A 327 -2.92 -3.96 -16.02
CA MET A 327 -3.99 -3.80 -17.01
C MET A 327 -3.44 -3.21 -18.33
N LEU A 328 -2.61 -2.17 -18.24
CA LEU A 328 -1.96 -1.57 -19.41
C LEU A 328 -1.00 -2.56 -20.11
N LEU A 329 -0.23 -3.31 -19.32
CA LEU A 329 0.66 -4.34 -19.85
C LEU A 329 -0.12 -5.49 -20.50
N THR A 330 -1.22 -5.94 -19.89
CA THR A 330 -2.12 -6.93 -20.49
C THR A 330 -2.67 -6.46 -21.83
N ALA A 331 -3.15 -5.21 -21.92
CA ALA A 331 -3.65 -4.64 -23.16
C ALA A 331 -2.57 -4.60 -24.25
N LEU A 332 -1.33 -4.22 -23.89
CA LEU A 332 -0.20 -4.22 -24.83
C LEU A 332 0.16 -5.64 -25.31
N LEU A 333 0.20 -6.61 -24.40
CA LEU A 333 0.50 -8.01 -24.75
C LEU A 333 -0.63 -8.66 -25.56
N SER A 334 -1.88 -8.24 -25.33
CA SER A 334 -3.03 -8.73 -26.11
C SER A 334 -2.94 -8.35 -27.60
N VAL A 335 -2.29 -7.26 -27.93
CA VAL A 335 -1.94 -6.92 -29.35
C VAL A 335 -1.09 -8.03 -29.96
N SER A 336 -0.10 -8.55 -29.23
CA SER A 336 0.83 -9.55 -29.74
C SER A 336 0.29 -10.97 -29.69
N PHE A 337 -0.51 -11.33 -28.67
CA PHE A 337 -0.98 -12.69 -28.45
C PHE A 337 -2.37 -12.99 -29.04
N PHE A 338 -3.24 -11.98 -29.10
CA PHE A 338 -4.64 -12.15 -29.53
C PHE A 338 -4.98 -11.31 -30.78
N GLY A 339 -3.98 -10.68 -31.40
CA GLY A 339 -4.17 -9.93 -32.64
C GLY A 339 -5.06 -8.69 -32.50
N LEU A 340 -5.15 -8.10 -31.29
CA LEU A 340 -5.86 -6.84 -31.09
C LEU A 340 -5.16 -5.72 -31.86
N GLU A 341 -5.93 -4.88 -32.54
CA GLU A 341 -5.37 -3.72 -33.26
C GLU A 341 -4.82 -2.68 -32.26
N PRO A 342 -3.54 -2.28 -32.39
CA PRO A 342 -2.96 -1.28 -31.51
C PRO A 342 -3.57 0.09 -31.79
N SER A 343 -4.26 0.66 -30.81
CA SER A 343 -4.84 2.00 -30.92
C SER A 343 -3.87 3.07 -30.43
N LEU A 344 -3.93 4.27 -31.03
CA LEU A 344 -3.16 5.44 -30.55
C LEU A 344 -3.50 5.75 -29.09
N GLN A 345 -4.76 5.58 -28.71
CA GLN A 345 -5.26 5.78 -27.34
C GLN A 345 -4.57 4.88 -26.33
N LEU A 346 -4.29 3.61 -26.69
CA LEU A 346 -3.55 2.69 -25.84
C LEU A 346 -2.14 3.21 -25.53
N PHE A 347 -1.39 3.64 -26.55
CA PHE A 347 -0.04 4.16 -26.37
C PHE A 347 -0.03 5.47 -25.57
N LEU A 348 -0.98 6.36 -25.83
CA LEU A 348 -1.14 7.62 -25.10
C LEU A 348 -1.47 7.33 -23.63
N GLY A 349 -2.41 6.43 -23.36
CA GLY A 349 -2.78 6.00 -22.01
C GLY A 349 -1.61 5.41 -21.24
N ILE A 350 -0.81 4.54 -21.85
CA ILE A 350 0.41 3.97 -21.26
C ILE A 350 1.41 5.10 -20.93
N THR A 351 1.63 6.04 -21.85
CA THR A 351 2.57 7.15 -21.64
C THR A 351 2.15 8.00 -20.44
N ILE A 352 0.86 8.37 -20.35
CA ILE A 352 0.31 9.14 -19.22
C ILE A 352 0.46 8.38 -17.92
N ALA A 353 0.19 7.07 -17.90
CA ALA A 353 0.33 6.24 -16.71
C ALA A 353 1.80 6.09 -16.27
N CYS A 354 2.75 5.99 -17.20
CA CYS A 354 4.18 6.01 -16.88
C CYS A 354 4.61 7.35 -16.28
N CYS A 355 4.16 8.48 -16.82
CA CYS A 355 4.40 9.80 -16.23
C CYS A 355 3.81 9.90 -14.82
N SER A 356 2.60 9.39 -14.62
CA SER A 356 1.97 9.31 -13.30
C SER A 356 2.82 8.52 -12.30
N LEU A 357 3.33 7.35 -12.71
CA LEU A 357 4.17 6.51 -11.86
C LEU A 357 5.43 7.26 -11.40
N VAL A 358 6.14 7.89 -12.34
CA VAL A 358 7.33 8.69 -12.03
C VAL A 358 6.98 9.82 -11.07
N LEU A 359 5.88 10.55 -11.32
CA LEU A 359 5.44 11.67 -10.51
C LEU A 359 5.04 11.24 -9.09
N TYR A 360 4.40 10.09 -8.93
CA TYR A 360 3.97 9.59 -7.62
C TYR A 360 5.15 9.20 -6.73
N PHE A 361 6.17 8.55 -7.31
CA PHE A 361 7.35 8.09 -6.57
C PHE A 361 8.49 9.12 -6.52
N MET A 362 8.29 10.30 -7.12
CA MET A 362 9.26 11.39 -7.03
C MET A 362 9.41 11.81 -5.55
N PRO A 363 10.64 11.87 -5.02
CA PRO A 363 10.84 12.34 -3.65
C PRO A 363 10.31 13.78 -3.54
N PRO A 364 9.60 14.12 -2.46
CA PRO A 364 9.18 15.50 -2.24
C PRO A 364 10.43 16.40 -2.27
N ASP A 365 10.39 17.47 -3.06
CA ASP A 365 11.47 18.45 -3.10
C ASP A 365 11.75 18.89 -1.66
N LEU A 366 12.92 18.51 -1.16
CA LEU A 366 13.42 19.08 0.08
C LEU A 366 13.44 20.59 -0.14
N PRO A 367 12.89 21.42 0.78
CA PRO A 367 13.00 22.84 0.67
C PRO A 367 14.49 23.13 0.47
N LYS A 368 14.83 23.76 -0.67
CA LYS A 368 16.18 24.24 -0.93
C LYS A 368 16.54 25.07 0.28
N GLU A 369 17.49 24.59 1.07
CA GLU A 369 18.09 25.36 2.14
C GLU A 369 18.42 26.72 1.52
N LYS A 370 17.71 27.79 1.93
CA LYS A 370 18.02 29.15 1.50
C LYS A 370 19.48 29.31 1.81
N GLY A 371 20.31 29.35 0.78
CA GLY A 371 21.74 29.50 0.91
C GLY A 371 22.01 30.65 1.85
N VAL A 372 22.53 30.30 3.02
CA VAL A 372 23.21 31.29 3.87
C VAL A 372 24.38 31.75 3.02
N LEU A 373 24.23 32.94 2.47
CA LEU A 373 25.33 33.62 1.80
C LEU A 373 26.54 33.53 2.75
N PRO A 374 27.70 33.10 2.28
CA PRO A 374 28.88 33.11 3.10
C PRO A 374 29.13 34.57 3.49
N VAL A 375 29.08 34.83 4.79
CA VAL A 375 29.59 36.09 5.35
C VAL A 375 31.08 36.09 5.02
N THR A 376 31.45 36.87 4.01
CA THR A 376 32.83 37.21 3.69
C THR A 376 33.38 37.94 4.89
N SER A 377 34.20 37.30 5.69
CA SER A 377 35.10 37.93 6.65
C SER A 377 36.10 38.73 5.84
N GLY A 378 35.77 40.00 5.63
CA GLY A 378 36.69 41.01 5.10
C GLY A 378 37.78 41.29 6.11
N GLY A 379 38.97 41.21 5.62
CA GLY A 379 40.23 41.33 6.36
C GLY A 379 40.46 42.69 7.03
N THR A 380 41.31 42.60 7.99
CA THR A 380 42.08 43.62 8.66
C THR A 380 42.61 44.71 7.73
N GLY A 381 42.32 45.97 8.04
CA GLY A 381 42.97 47.18 7.49
C GLY A 381 43.01 48.24 8.53
N THR A 382 44.20 48.48 9.10
CA THR A 382 44.63 49.55 9.94
C THR A 382 44.47 50.92 9.27
N GLY A 383 44.03 51.96 10.01
CA GLY A 383 44.09 53.36 9.53
C GLY A 383 43.37 54.31 10.44
N SER A 384 44.16 55.02 11.16
CA SER A 384 43.87 56.15 12.09
C SER A 384 43.16 57.37 11.48
N THR A 385 42.53 58.12 12.35
CA THR A 385 42.47 59.60 12.54
C THR A 385 41.10 60.27 12.50
N THR A 386 40.80 60.81 13.67
CA THR A 386 40.27 62.16 13.95
C THR A 386 38.98 62.71 13.32
N GLY A 387 38.10 63.18 14.19
CA GLY A 387 37.28 64.40 13.92
C GLY A 387 35.82 64.31 14.36
N SER A 388 35.54 64.71 15.56
CA SER A 388 34.68 65.81 16.02
C SER A 388 33.30 65.99 15.38
N GLY A 389 32.31 66.14 16.27
CA GLY A 389 31.21 67.07 16.05
C GLY A 389 29.80 66.50 16.29
N SER A 390 29.30 66.81 17.50
CA SER A 390 28.00 67.43 17.85
C SER A 390 26.78 67.03 17.00
N GLY A 391 25.63 66.68 17.50
CA GLY A 391 24.88 67.19 18.59
C GLY A 391 23.40 66.96 18.32
N TYR A 392 22.64 66.90 19.38
CA TYR A 392 21.18 67.15 19.49
C TYR A 392 20.23 66.23 18.71
N GLY A 393 19.16 65.66 19.22
CA GLY A 393 18.36 65.89 20.40
C GLY A 393 16.98 65.31 20.16
N GLY A 394 16.35 64.83 21.18
CA GLY A 394 14.92 64.92 21.45
C GLY A 394 14.03 64.00 20.60
N GLY A 395 13.14 63.31 21.14
CA GLY A 395 12.33 63.30 22.29
C GLY A 395 11.06 62.50 22.01
N ALA A 396 10.63 61.85 23.07
CA ALA A 396 9.23 61.63 23.44
C ALA A 396 8.33 60.62 22.69
N THR A 397 8.00 59.58 23.38
CA THR A 397 6.70 58.89 23.49
C THR A 397 5.57 59.90 23.75
N PRO A 398 4.24 59.63 23.76
CA PRO A 398 3.63 58.35 24.20
C PRO A 398 2.23 57.96 23.60
N ARG A 399 1.78 56.76 24.02
CA ARG A 399 0.41 56.39 24.45
C ARG A 399 -0.84 56.47 23.56
N GLY A 400 -1.58 55.41 23.70
CA GLY A 400 -3.06 55.32 23.73
C GLY A 400 -3.61 54.52 22.56
N GLY A 401 -4.36 53.51 22.75
CA GLY A 401 -5.51 53.19 23.53
C GLY A 401 -6.50 52.48 22.63
N SER A 402 -6.87 51.31 22.99
CA SER A 402 -8.18 50.75 23.35
C SER A 402 -9.27 50.61 22.26
N ASN A 403 -9.97 49.48 22.48
CA ASN A 403 -11.34 49.11 22.06
C ASN A 403 -11.48 48.63 20.62
N GLY A 404 -11.95 47.42 20.40
CA GLY A 404 -13.12 46.76 20.96
C GLY A 404 -14.21 46.68 19.91
N GLU A 405 -14.67 45.52 19.66
CA GLU A 405 -16.03 45.05 19.21
C GLU A 405 -15.93 43.95 18.20
N LYS A 406 -16.33 42.83 18.52
CA LYS A 406 -17.52 41.97 18.45
C LYS A 406 -18.46 42.23 17.27
N LEU A 407 -18.89 41.07 16.73
CA LEU A 407 -20.13 40.72 15.98
C LEU A 407 -19.88 40.48 14.47
N ASN A 408 -20.13 39.39 13.92
CA ASN A 408 -21.12 38.34 13.78
C ASN A 408 -20.49 37.11 13.15
#